data_9a10fda884280be6d24186b74fc72a71
#
_entry.id   9a10fda884280be6d24186b74fc72a71
#
_cell.length_a   1.000
_cell.length_b   1.000
_cell.length_c   1.000
_cell.angle_alpha   90.00
_cell.angle_beta   90.00
_cell.angle_gamma   90.00
#
_symmetry.space_group_name_H-M   'P 1'
#
loop_
_entity.id
_entity.type
_entity.pdbx_description
1 polymer ?
#
loop_
_entity_poly.entity_id
_entity_poly.type
_entity_poly.pdbx_seq_one_letter_code
_entity_poly.pdbx_strand_id
1 'polypeptide(L)'
;MLDGTALVQAIDWIAKEGNDKTSRFYQKVETGRVAAMGMSCGGLMSYGASADPRVATVGIWNSGLIQPDEKIWAGLHSSVIIVTGGESDIAYANGKRDFETMPPRVPAFYGVYPSVGHGGTYNEDNGGAFGTAAVAWLKWQLKNDTTATGKGYFVGTTCGLCGNAQWKIDSRSLR
;
A
#
# COMPACT_ATOMS: atom_id res chain seq x y z
N MET A 1 -18.80 6.80 7.00
CA MET A 1 -17.32 6.93 7.17
C MET A 1 -16.67 5.74 6.49
N LEU A 2 -15.63 5.93 5.71
CA LEU A 2 -14.88 4.83 5.09
C LEU A 2 -13.88 4.30 6.12
N ASP A 3 -14.34 3.41 7.01
CA ASP A 3 -13.65 3.03 8.24
C ASP A 3 -12.88 1.69 8.18
N GLY A 4 -12.82 1.08 7.01
CA GLY A 4 -12.10 -0.19 6.83
C GLY A 4 -12.84 -1.45 7.33
N THR A 5 -14.00 -1.31 7.97
CA THR A 5 -14.78 -2.45 8.51
C THR A 5 -15.04 -3.53 7.45
N ALA A 6 -15.39 -3.12 6.23
CA ALA A 6 -15.63 -4.07 5.13
C ALA A 6 -14.37 -4.87 4.75
N LEU A 7 -13.18 -4.25 4.81
CA LEU A 7 -11.93 -4.95 4.56
C LEU A 7 -11.60 -5.96 5.67
N VAL A 8 -11.84 -5.58 6.93
CA VAL A 8 -11.65 -6.50 8.07
C VAL A 8 -12.62 -7.68 7.96
N GLN A 9 -13.88 -7.44 7.63
CA GLN A 9 -14.86 -8.50 7.38
C GLN A 9 -14.45 -9.43 6.23
N ALA A 10 -13.84 -8.88 5.17
CA ALA A 10 -13.31 -9.69 4.07
C ALA A 10 -12.14 -10.57 4.52
N ILE A 11 -11.27 -10.06 5.41
CA ILE A 11 -10.18 -10.84 6.02
C ILE A 11 -10.76 -11.96 6.88
N ASP A 12 -11.78 -11.68 7.70
CA ASP A 12 -12.45 -12.69 8.53
C ASP A 12 -13.10 -13.78 7.66
N TRP A 13 -13.78 -13.36 6.59
CA TRP A 13 -14.41 -14.29 5.66
C TRP A 13 -13.38 -15.21 5.01
N ILE A 14 -12.30 -14.68 4.43
CA ILE A 14 -11.31 -15.53 3.76
C ILE A 14 -10.52 -16.41 4.75
N ALA A 15 -10.33 -15.97 5.99
CA ALA A 15 -9.72 -16.78 7.04
C ALA A 15 -10.63 -17.98 7.39
N LYS A 16 -11.93 -17.77 7.49
CA LYS A 16 -12.92 -18.84 7.68
C LYS A 16 -12.91 -19.82 6.51
N GLU A 17 -12.99 -19.33 5.28
CA GLU A 17 -12.98 -20.13 4.06
C GLU A 17 -11.68 -20.95 3.91
N GLY A 18 -10.54 -20.37 4.27
CA GLY A 18 -9.24 -21.05 4.24
C GLY A 18 -9.14 -22.23 5.22
N ASN A 19 -9.95 -22.25 6.27
CA ASN A 19 -10.02 -23.32 7.27
C ASN A 19 -11.17 -24.32 7.03
N ASP A 20 -12.11 -24.02 6.13
CA ASP A 20 -13.24 -24.90 5.83
C ASP A 20 -12.85 -25.92 4.76
N LYS A 21 -12.87 -27.23 5.13
CA LYS A 21 -12.53 -28.34 4.22
C LYS A 21 -13.45 -28.43 2.99
N THR A 22 -14.63 -27.84 3.05
CA THR A 22 -15.60 -27.82 1.94
C THR A 22 -15.42 -26.64 1.02
N SER A 23 -14.65 -25.63 1.44
CA SER A 23 -14.38 -24.43 0.64
C SER A 23 -13.36 -24.68 -0.47
N ARG A 24 -13.59 -24.07 -1.62
CA ARG A 24 -12.59 -24.02 -2.69
C ARG A 24 -11.29 -23.31 -2.32
N PHE A 25 -11.29 -22.56 -1.22
CA PHE A 25 -10.14 -21.82 -0.69
C PHE A 25 -9.38 -22.59 0.40
N TYR A 26 -9.84 -23.79 0.78
CA TYR A 26 -9.23 -24.59 1.83
C TYR A 26 -7.71 -24.74 1.63
N GLN A 27 -6.92 -24.28 2.59
CA GLN A 27 -5.45 -24.31 2.59
C GLN A 27 -4.78 -23.69 1.35
N LYS A 28 -5.47 -22.81 0.61
CA LYS A 28 -4.93 -22.16 -0.59
C LYS A 28 -4.58 -20.68 -0.39
N VAL A 29 -4.96 -20.11 0.75
CA VAL A 29 -4.78 -18.68 1.03
C VAL A 29 -4.03 -18.52 2.34
N GLU A 30 -2.96 -17.74 2.30
CA GLU A 30 -2.25 -17.30 3.50
C GLU A 30 -3.06 -16.16 4.15
N THR A 31 -3.66 -16.45 5.30
CA THR A 31 -4.58 -15.52 5.98
C THR A 31 -3.94 -14.78 7.15
N GLY A 32 -2.71 -15.13 7.51
CA GLY A 32 -1.96 -14.51 8.60
C GLY A 32 -1.14 -13.28 8.19
N ARG A 33 -1.03 -13.02 6.89
CA ARG A 33 -0.29 -11.87 6.34
C ARG A 33 -1.05 -11.28 5.18
N VAL A 34 -1.69 -10.15 5.42
CA VAL A 34 -2.58 -9.49 4.46
C VAL A 34 -2.03 -8.12 4.07
N ALA A 35 -2.18 -7.73 2.81
CA ALA A 35 -2.01 -6.36 2.38
C ALA A 35 -3.39 -5.69 2.27
N ALA A 36 -3.59 -4.58 2.97
CA ALA A 36 -4.75 -3.72 2.77
C ALA A 36 -4.37 -2.58 1.82
N MET A 37 -4.90 -2.62 0.59
CA MET A 37 -4.49 -1.67 -0.45
C MET A 37 -5.70 -1.16 -1.21
N GLY A 38 -5.69 0.11 -1.58
CA GLY A 38 -6.78 0.69 -2.35
C GLY A 38 -6.48 2.05 -2.96
N MET A 39 -7.27 2.37 -3.97
CA MET A 39 -7.22 3.63 -4.69
C MET A 39 -8.33 4.55 -4.19
N SER A 40 -8.03 5.86 -4.06
CA SER A 40 -9.01 6.89 -3.69
C SER A 40 -9.75 6.53 -2.38
N CYS A 41 -11.07 6.37 -2.39
CA CYS A 41 -11.83 5.88 -1.22
C CYS A 41 -11.32 4.54 -0.68
N GLY A 42 -10.82 3.64 -1.55
CA GLY A 42 -10.21 2.38 -1.14
C GLY A 42 -8.94 2.57 -0.31
N GLY A 43 -8.17 3.63 -0.55
CA GLY A 43 -7.02 3.98 0.28
C GLY A 43 -7.44 4.42 1.69
N LEU A 44 -8.54 5.16 1.82
CA LEU A 44 -9.10 5.52 3.13
C LEU A 44 -9.55 4.28 3.91
N MET A 45 -10.21 3.32 3.23
CA MET A 45 -10.58 2.04 3.84
C MET A 45 -9.35 1.22 4.25
N SER A 46 -8.28 1.27 3.46
CA SER A 46 -7.01 0.59 3.78
C SER A 46 -6.36 1.16 5.04
N TYR A 47 -6.38 2.47 5.24
CA TYR A 47 -5.99 3.09 6.50
C TYR A 47 -6.90 2.64 7.65
N GLY A 48 -8.22 2.60 7.43
CA GLY A 48 -9.18 2.14 8.44
C GLY A 48 -8.95 0.69 8.89
N ALA A 49 -8.45 -0.17 8.01
CA ALA A 49 -8.12 -1.56 8.32
C ALA A 49 -6.72 -1.75 8.92
N SER A 50 -5.87 -0.72 8.94
CA SER A 50 -4.45 -0.82 9.27
C SER A 50 -4.14 -1.26 10.70
N ALA A 51 -5.11 -1.14 11.61
CA ALA A 51 -4.97 -1.58 13.00
C ALA A 51 -5.19 -3.09 13.19
N ASP A 52 -5.73 -3.80 12.20
CA ASP A 52 -5.91 -5.26 12.28
C ASP A 52 -4.53 -5.94 12.28
N PRO A 53 -4.21 -6.78 13.28
CA PRO A 53 -2.87 -7.37 13.42
C PRO A 53 -2.45 -8.28 12.25
N ARG A 54 -3.39 -8.72 11.43
CA ARG A 54 -3.11 -9.51 10.21
C ARG A 54 -2.63 -8.66 9.05
N VAL A 55 -2.85 -7.34 9.10
CA VAL A 55 -2.42 -6.40 8.04
C VAL A 55 -0.91 -6.16 8.14
N ALA A 56 -0.17 -6.87 7.32
CA ALA A 56 1.29 -6.81 7.25
C ALA A 56 1.81 -5.59 6.48
N THR A 57 0.99 -4.97 5.63
CA THR A 57 1.33 -3.76 4.89
C THR A 57 0.08 -3.04 4.38
N VAL A 58 0.20 -1.72 4.23
CA VAL A 58 -0.86 -0.84 3.74
C VAL A 58 -0.43 -0.16 2.44
N GLY A 59 -1.32 -0.11 1.45
CA GLY A 59 -1.08 0.58 0.19
C GLY A 59 -2.12 1.65 -0.11
N ILE A 60 -1.64 2.88 -0.28
CA ILE A 60 -2.44 4.08 -0.49
C ILE A 60 -2.15 4.60 -1.90
N TRP A 61 -3.09 4.38 -2.80
CA TRP A 61 -2.92 4.68 -4.22
C TRP A 61 -3.84 5.82 -4.62
N ASN A 62 -3.28 6.92 -5.16
CA ASN A 62 -4.01 8.15 -5.48
C ASN A 62 -4.98 8.51 -4.33
N SER A 63 -4.47 8.49 -3.11
CA SER A 63 -5.26 8.67 -1.89
C SER A 63 -4.42 9.30 -0.77
N GLY A 64 -5.07 9.58 0.33
CA GLY A 64 -4.54 10.09 1.58
C GLY A 64 -5.71 10.50 2.47
N LEU A 65 -5.50 10.61 3.76
CA LEU A 65 -6.54 11.03 4.71
C LEU A 65 -7.07 12.41 4.31
N ILE A 66 -8.37 12.61 4.36
CA ILE A 66 -8.98 13.92 4.09
C ILE A 66 -8.53 14.92 5.16
N GLN A 67 -8.51 14.48 6.41
CA GLN A 67 -7.94 15.19 7.55
C GLN A 67 -7.00 14.25 8.30
N PRO A 68 -5.93 14.75 8.94
CA PRO A 68 -5.09 13.95 9.83
C PRO A 68 -5.93 13.26 10.90
N ASP A 69 -5.61 11.99 11.18
CA ASP A 69 -6.31 11.20 12.21
C ASP A 69 -5.31 10.46 13.08
N GLU A 70 -5.15 10.95 14.31
CA GLU A 70 -4.24 10.37 15.32
C GLU A 70 -4.59 8.92 15.68
N LYS A 71 -5.86 8.52 15.55
CA LYS A 71 -6.28 7.14 15.83
C LYS A 71 -5.75 6.19 14.76
N ILE A 72 -5.76 6.62 13.50
CA ILE A 72 -5.13 5.87 12.40
C ILE A 72 -3.63 5.74 12.66
N TRP A 73 -2.96 6.85 13.00
CA TRP A 73 -1.53 6.83 13.31
C TRP A 73 -1.19 5.94 14.51
N ALA A 74 -2.01 5.95 15.56
CA ALA A 74 -1.80 5.11 16.74
C ALA A 74 -1.93 3.62 16.42
N GLY A 75 -2.90 3.24 15.59
CA GLY A 75 -3.16 1.85 15.20
C GLY A 75 -2.21 1.31 14.12
N LEU A 76 -1.56 2.19 13.36
CA LEU A 76 -0.70 1.80 12.24
C LEU A 76 0.61 1.17 12.73
N HIS A 77 0.79 -0.12 12.48
CA HIS A 77 1.91 -0.93 12.98
C HIS A 77 2.74 -1.57 11.87
N SER A 78 2.30 -1.48 10.62
CA SER A 78 2.91 -2.12 9.46
C SER A 78 3.51 -1.10 8.48
N SER A 79 4.26 -1.57 7.50
CA SER A 79 4.83 -0.72 6.45
C SER A 79 3.77 -0.12 5.55
N VAL A 80 4.02 1.08 5.03
CA VAL A 80 3.10 1.80 4.15
C VAL A 80 3.77 2.17 2.84
N ILE A 81 3.08 1.94 1.74
CA ILE A 81 3.39 2.56 0.44
C ILE A 81 2.31 3.57 0.08
N ILE A 82 2.70 4.79 -0.25
CA ILE A 82 1.82 5.84 -0.77
C ILE A 82 2.29 6.20 -2.18
N VAL A 83 1.39 6.14 -3.14
CA VAL A 83 1.68 6.51 -4.53
C VAL A 83 0.63 7.49 -5.05
N THR A 84 1.09 8.57 -5.68
CA THR A 84 0.23 9.61 -6.26
C THR A 84 0.61 9.93 -7.70
N GLY A 85 -0.35 10.49 -8.44
CA GLY A 85 -0.22 10.82 -9.86
C GLY A 85 0.32 12.23 -10.16
N GLY A 86 0.96 12.88 -9.18
CA GLY A 86 1.48 14.23 -9.31
C GLY A 86 0.47 15.32 -8.96
N GLU A 87 0.81 16.57 -9.21
CA GLU A 87 0.03 17.74 -8.78
C GLU A 87 -1.39 17.80 -9.35
N SER A 88 -1.63 17.16 -10.49
CA SER A 88 -2.98 17.02 -11.08
C SER A 88 -3.83 15.92 -10.41
N ASP A 89 -3.25 15.14 -9.52
CA ASP A 89 -4.01 14.19 -8.70
C ASP A 89 -4.67 14.91 -7.53
N ILE A 90 -5.98 14.83 -7.41
CA ILE A 90 -6.76 15.46 -6.32
C ILE A 90 -6.34 14.99 -4.93
N ALA A 91 -5.71 13.83 -4.83
CA ALA A 91 -5.21 13.26 -3.58
C ALA A 91 -3.73 13.58 -3.31
N TYR A 92 -3.04 14.26 -4.24
CA TYR A 92 -1.59 14.52 -4.14
C TYR A 92 -1.19 15.18 -2.82
N ALA A 93 -1.88 16.28 -2.47
CA ALA A 93 -1.59 17.02 -1.24
C ALA A 93 -1.85 16.17 0.02
N ASN A 94 -2.89 15.35 0.00
CA ASN A 94 -3.23 14.47 1.12
C ASN A 94 -2.19 13.35 1.30
N GLY A 95 -1.83 12.66 0.23
CA GLY A 95 -0.82 11.58 0.27
C GLY A 95 0.56 12.10 0.70
N LYS A 96 0.96 13.28 0.19
CA LYS A 96 2.21 13.95 0.58
C LYS A 96 2.22 14.28 2.08
N ARG A 97 1.17 14.96 2.55
CA ARG A 97 1.01 15.30 3.97
C ARG A 97 1.05 14.06 4.85
N ASP A 98 0.34 13.00 4.48
CA ASP A 98 0.29 11.77 5.25
C ASP A 98 1.68 11.14 5.38
N PHE A 99 2.47 11.10 4.31
CA PHE A 99 3.86 10.66 4.38
C PHE A 99 4.69 11.54 5.32
N GLU A 100 4.54 12.86 5.25
CA GLU A 100 5.33 13.81 6.06
C GLU A 100 4.97 13.77 7.55
N THR A 101 3.69 13.54 7.88
CA THR A 101 3.17 13.61 9.26
C THR A 101 3.01 12.26 9.96
N MET A 102 3.02 11.17 9.21
CA MET A 102 2.98 9.80 9.75
C MET A 102 4.12 9.58 10.77
N PRO A 103 3.90 8.87 11.88
CA PRO A 103 4.92 8.67 12.91
C PRO A 103 6.22 8.08 12.37
N PRO A 104 7.40 8.54 12.80
CA PRO A 104 8.70 8.08 12.30
C PRO A 104 8.96 6.58 12.49
N ARG A 105 8.27 5.94 13.44
CA ARG A 105 8.33 4.49 13.67
C ARG A 105 7.77 3.65 12.52
N VAL A 106 6.91 4.24 11.67
CA VAL A 106 6.28 3.55 10.56
C VAL A 106 7.21 3.55 9.35
N PRO A 107 7.66 2.37 8.88
CA PRO A 107 8.40 2.27 7.63
C PRO A 107 7.52 2.71 6.47
N ALA A 108 7.95 3.69 5.69
CA ALA A 108 7.11 4.23 4.63
C ALA A 108 7.89 4.51 3.35
N PHE A 109 7.21 4.29 2.22
CA PHE A 109 7.63 4.70 0.89
C PHE A 109 6.61 5.68 0.32
N TYR A 110 7.09 6.76 -0.28
CA TYR A 110 6.29 7.72 -1.01
C TYR A 110 6.79 7.80 -2.45
N GLY A 111 5.90 7.55 -3.41
CA GLY A 111 6.18 7.65 -4.83
C GLY A 111 5.23 8.62 -5.53
N VAL A 112 5.80 9.46 -6.38
CA VAL A 112 5.03 10.31 -7.28
C VAL A 112 5.39 9.94 -8.71
N TYR A 113 4.37 9.55 -9.49
CA TYR A 113 4.50 9.38 -10.93
C TYR A 113 3.79 10.55 -11.60
N PRO A 114 4.52 11.62 -11.98
CA PRO A 114 3.91 12.85 -12.43
C PRO A 114 3.06 12.67 -13.69
N SER A 115 2.08 13.56 -13.86
CA SER A 115 1.28 13.71 -15.08
C SER A 115 0.24 12.63 -15.37
N VAL A 116 0.06 11.63 -14.50
CA VAL A 116 -1.02 10.64 -14.67
C VAL A 116 -2.30 11.00 -13.89
N GLY A 117 -2.20 11.99 -12.99
CA GLY A 117 -3.35 12.48 -12.21
C GLY A 117 -4.01 11.40 -11.36
N HIS A 118 -5.29 11.64 -11.02
CA HIS A 118 -6.05 10.72 -10.16
C HIS A 118 -6.36 9.38 -10.83
N GLY A 119 -6.32 9.33 -12.16
CA GLY A 119 -6.51 8.10 -12.92
C GLY A 119 -5.34 7.10 -12.81
N GLY A 120 -4.16 7.55 -12.39
CA GLY A 120 -2.99 6.68 -12.30
C GLY A 120 -2.68 5.96 -13.61
N THR A 121 -2.06 4.77 -13.51
CA THR A 121 -1.74 3.92 -14.67
C THR A 121 -2.62 2.65 -14.72
N TYR A 122 -3.75 2.63 -14.00
CA TYR A 122 -4.56 1.41 -13.82
C TYR A 122 -5.15 0.84 -15.10
N ASN A 123 -5.35 1.67 -16.13
CA ASN A 123 -5.89 1.26 -17.42
C ASN A 123 -4.81 0.77 -18.41
N GLU A 124 -3.54 0.84 -18.02
CA GLU A 124 -2.44 0.31 -18.81
C GLU A 124 -2.30 -1.21 -18.61
N ASP A 125 -1.61 -1.87 -19.53
CA ASP A 125 -1.33 -3.31 -19.45
C ASP A 125 -0.66 -3.64 -18.10
N ASN A 126 -1.23 -4.60 -17.37
CA ASN A 126 -0.79 -5.01 -16.04
C ASN A 126 -0.78 -3.86 -15.00
N GLY A 127 -1.57 -2.80 -15.20
CA GLY A 127 -1.62 -1.64 -14.33
C GLY A 127 -0.43 -0.69 -14.49
N GLY A 128 0.36 -0.84 -15.53
CA GLY A 128 1.48 0.04 -15.88
C GLY A 128 2.53 0.16 -14.78
N ALA A 129 3.03 1.38 -14.59
CA ALA A 129 4.05 1.68 -13.58
C ALA A 129 3.56 1.43 -12.15
N PHE A 130 2.28 1.72 -11.86
CA PHE A 130 1.69 1.47 -10.54
C PHE A 130 1.54 -0.03 -10.28
N GLY A 131 1.12 -0.81 -11.27
CA GLY A 131 1.02 -2.26 -11.17
C GLY A 131 2.38 -2.90 -10.89
N THR A 132 3.43 -2.45 -11.60
CA THR A 132 4.81 -2.91 -11.37
C THR A 132 5.26 -2.62 -9.94
N ALA A 133 5.06 -1.40 -9.45
CA ALA A 133 5.41 -1.03 -8.08
C ALA A 133 4.59 -1.82 -7.05
N ALA A 134 3.28 -2.01 -7.27
CA ALA A 134 2.42 -2.79 -6.38
C ALA A 134 2.89 -4.24 -6.26
N VAL A 135 3.19 -4.89 -7.38
CA VAL A 135 3.65 -6.28 -7.39
C VAL A 135 5.00 -6.42 -6.68
N ALA A 136 5.95 -5.52 -6.93
CA ALA A 136 7.24 -5.53 -6.25
C ALA A 136 7.09 -5.32 -4.73
N TRP A 137 6.21 -4.40 -4.31
CA TRP A 137 5.91 -4.16 -2.90
C TRP A 137 5.32 -5.41 -2.23
N LEU A 138 4.32 -6.03 -2.86
CA LEU A 138 3.68 -7.24 -2.34
C LEU A 138 4.65 -8.43 -2.26
N LYS A 139 5.52 -8.60 -3.25
CA LYS A 139 6.58 -9.62 -3.19
C LYS A 139 7.49 -9.40 -1.98
N TRP A 140 7.91 -8.15 -1.75
CA TRP A 140 8.71 -7.83 -0.59
C TRP A 140 7.97 -8.07 0.71
N GLN A 141 6.80 -7.42 0.90
CA GLN A 141 6.13 -7.39 2.18
C GLN A 141 5.45 -8.71 2.57
N LEU A 142 4.95 -9.46 1.61
CA LEU A 142 4.22 -10.70 1.88
C LEU A 142 5.06 -11.97 1.64
N LYS A 143 6.06 -11.91 0.75
CA LYS A 143 6.87 -13.08 0.39
C LYS A 143 8.34 -12.95 0.79
N ASN A 144 8.73 -11.86 1.47
CA ASN A 144 10.10 -11.57 1.87
C ASN A 144 11.11 -11.57 0.69
N ASP A 145 10.66 -11.19 -0.50
CA ASP A 145 11.53 -11.08 -1.66
C ASP A 145 12.49 -9.91 -1.48
N THR A 146 13.77 -10.20 -1.29
CA THR A 146 14.85 -9.21 -1.15
C THR A 146 15.58 -8.91 -2.46
N THR A 147 15.19 -9.53 -3.56
CA THR A 147 15.80 -9.33 -4.88
C THR A 147 15.39 -8.00 -5.51
N ALA A 148 15.91 -7.72 -6.71
CA ALA A 148 15.55 -6.54 -7.49
C ALA A 148 14.06 -6.47 -7.86
N THR A 149 13.32 -7.59 -7.83
CA THR A 149 11.88 -7.64 -8.12
C THR A 149 10.98 -7.47 -6.88
N GLY A 150 11.59 -7.35 -5.70
CA GLY A 150 10.94 -7.09 -4.43
C GLY A 150 11.58 -5.88 -3.73
N LYS A 151 12.27 -6.09 -2.60
CA LYS A 151 12.90 -5.02 -1.82
C LYS A 151 13.83 -4.13 -2.64
N GLY A 152 14.68 -4.72 -3.49
CA GLY A 152 15.63 -3.99 -4.32
C GLY A 152 14.99 -3.07 -5.36
N TYR A 153 13.67 -3.14 -5.55
CA TYR A 153 12.93 -2.16 -6.36
C TYR A 153 12.78 -0.81 -5.65
N PHE A 154 12.78 -0.78 -4.32
CA PHE A 154 12.51 0.40 -3.48
C PHE A 154 13.71 0.86 -2.65
N VAL A 155 14.62 -0.04 -2.28
CA VAL A 155 15.66 0.20 -1.28
C VAL A 155 17.04 -0.12 -1.84
N GLY A 156 18.03 0.70 -1.50
CA GLY A 156 19.41 0.59 -1.94
C GLY A 156 19.82 1.74 -2.85
N THR A 157 21.12 1.95 -3.01
CA THR A 157 21.67 3.06 -3.83
C THR A 157 21.38 2.92 -5.33
N THR A 158 21.13 1.68 -5.77
CA THR A 158 20.82 1.33 -7.17
C THR A 158 19.43 0.68 -7.28
N CYS A 159 18.49 1.08 -6.44
CA CYS A 159 17.16 0.51 -6.47
C CYS A 159 16.46 0.75 -7.81
N GLY A 160 15.50 -0.11 -8.16
CA GLY A 160 14.82 -0.06 -9.44
C GLY A 160 14.13 1.27 -9.73
N LEU A 161 13.64 1.95 -8.70
CA LEU A 161 13.04 3.29 -8.82
C LEU A 161 14.05 4.44 -8.66
N CYS A 162 15.22 4.20 -8.04
CA CYS A 162 16.19 5.24 -7.71
C CYS A 162 16.77 5.95 -8.93
N GLY A 163 16.93 5.26 -10.05
CA GLY A 163 17.44 5.81 -11.31
C GLY A 163 16.35 6.12 -12.35
N ASN A 164 15.08 5.94 -12.01
CA ASN A 164 13.98 6.14 -12.94
C ASN A 164 13.50 7.59 -12.92
N ALA A 165 13.83 8.35 -13.97
CA ALA A 165 13.49 9.77 -14.09
C ALA A 165 11.97 10.05 -14.13
N GLN A 166 11.14 9.04 -14.36
CA GLN A 166 9.68 9.18 -14.33
C GLN A 166 9.11 9.18 -12.91
N TRP A 167 9.89 8.79 -11.91
CA TRP A 167 9.47 8.76 -10.52
C TRP A 167 10.18 9.83 -9.69
N LYS A 168 9.42 10.46 -8.80
CA LYS A 168 9.98 11.17 -7.65
C LYS A 168 9.68 10.33 -6.43
N ILE A 169 10.70 9.94 -5.68
CA ILE A 169 10.55 9.01 -4.56
C ILE A 169 11.16 9.56 -3.28
N ASP A 170 10.57 9.19 -2.17
CA ASP A 170 11.10 9.38 -0.83
C ASP A 170 10.79 8.14 0.03
N SER A 171 11.59 7.90 1.05
CA SER A 171 11.37 6.78 1.94
C SER A 171 11.98 6.99 3.31
N ARG A 172 11.40 6.34 4.31
CA ARG A 172 11.98 6.37 5.66
C ARG A 172 11.82 5.02 6.34
N SER A 173 12.80 4.70 7.18
CA SER A 173 12.81 3.49 8.03
C SER A 173 12.59 2.16 7.28
N LEU A 174 12.70 2.13 5.96
CA LEU A 174 12.66 0.91 5.16
C LEU A 174 14.02 0.19 5.26
N ARG A 175 14.02 -1.05 5.74
CA ARG A 175 15.24 -1.86 5.96
C ARG A 175 15.19 -3.19 5.24
#